data_6bfd0342685fe3238752e54bbc70a24c
#
_entry.id   6bfd0342685fe3238752e54bbc70a24c
#
_cell.length_a   1.000
_cell.length_b   1.000
_cell.length_c   1.000
_cell.angle_alpha   90.00
_cell.angle_beta   90.00
_cell.angle_gamma   90.00
#
_symmetry.space_group_name_H-M   'P 1'
#
loop_
_entity.id
_entity.type
_entity.pdbx_description
1 polymer ?
#
loop_
_entity_poly.entity_id
_entity_poly.type
_entity_poly.pdbx_seq_one_letter_code
_entity_poly.pdbx_strand_id
1 'polypeptide(L)'
;QALTFLQPWRPDWLALNKEGFNAIPRLAPELDEESRYSGGLLLLGKHRGRNEAWFAELLARVEPGGWIVVCGDKKLGVDSFRKWVGNIAEISDRLSKNHAVAFWLQRPADLTNDFIDALKPLATDIDDVFRTEPGMFSHGAIDKGSALLVPHMEKIVFGQVADLGAGWGYLAAQSLKYADRLKGIDLFEADYEALEAARGNLERLGASVPISFNWFDVTSEKLTGIYDTVIMNPPFHEGRATEVSLGQTFIAAAASRLKTGGRLLMVANRQLPYEATLKSLFKNVTVLEEANGFKIFDAKK
;
A
#
# COMPACT_ATOMS: atom_id res chain seq x y z
N GLN A 1 14.99 -26.63 7.30
CA GLN A 1 13.76 -25.88 7.61
C GLN A 1 13.45 -24.95 6.43
N ALA A 2 12.22 -24.94 5.97
CA ALA A 2 11.78 -24.03 4.90
C ALA A 2 11.58 -22.62 5.49
N LEU A 3 12.09 -21.59 4.80
CA LEU A 3 11.82 -20.21 5.13
C LEU A 3 10.57 -19.75 4.38
N THR A 4 9.68 -19.03 5.06
CA THR A 4 8.55 -18.33 4.47
C THR A 4 8.73 -16.83 4.68
N PHE A 5 8.67 -16.06 3.59
CA PHE A 5 8.74 -14.61 3.64
C PHE A 5 7.34 -14.02 3.56
N LEU A 6 6.92 -13.28 4.59
CA LEU A 6 5.74 -12.43 4.52
C LEU A 6 6.13 -11.11 3.86
N GLN A 7 5.67 -10.91 2.63
CA GLN A 7 6.00 -9.71 1.86
C GLN A 7 4.77 -9.17 1.13
N PRO A 8 4.05 -8.20 1.72
CA PRO A 8 2.86 -7.60 1.10
C PRO A 8 3.19 -6.56 0.01
N TRP A 9 4.43 -6.09 -0.09
CA TRP A 9 4.85 -5.16 -1.12
C TRP A 9 5.22 -5.89 -2.41
N ARG A 10 4.46 -5.68 -3.49
CA ARG A 10 4.56 -6.42 -4.76
C ARG A 10 5.95 -6.42 -5.39
N PRO A 11 6.68 -5.29 -5.50
CA PRO A 11 8.03 -5.29 -6.06
C PRO A 11 8.99 -6.23 -5.34
N ASP A 12 9.01 -6.19 -4.00
CA ASP A 12 9.89 -7.05 -3.19
C ASP A 12 9.44 -8.51 -3.25
N TRP A 13 8.12 -8.75 -3.29
CA TRP A 13 7.57 -10.10 -3.48
C TRP A 13 8.02 -10.70 -4.82
N LEU A 14 7.96 -9.92 -5.91
CA LEU A 14 8.46 -10.35 -7.22
C LEU A 14 9.95 -10.67 -7.18
N ALA A 15 10.75 -9.84 -6.51
CA ALA A 15 12.19 -10.06 -6.37
C ALA A 15 12.49 -11.35 -5.60
N LEU A 16 11.83 -11.59 -4.46
CA LEU A 16 12.01 -12.80 -3.66
C LEU A 16 11.62 -14.06 -4.44
N ASN A 17 10.49 -14.04 -5.14
CA ASN A 17 10.06 -15.19 -5.95
C ASN A 17 10.98 -15.47 -7.12
N LYS A 18 11.56 -14.45 -7.74
CA LYS A 18 12.54 -14.58 -8.82
C LYS A 18 13.80 -15.29 -8.33
N GLU A 19 14.21 -15.03 -7.08
CA GLU A 19 15.34 -15.73 -6.44
C GLU A 19 14.98 -17.13 -5.89
N GLY A 20 13.73 -17.58 -6.06
CA GLY A 20 13.26 -18.90 -5.64
C GLY A 20 12.84 -19.02 -4.18
N PHE A 21 12.67 -17.89 -3.47
CA PHE A 21 12.17 -17.90 -2.10
C PHE A 21 10.65 -18.10 -2.05
N ASN A 22 10.17 -18.78 -1.01
CA ASN A 22 8.74 -18.90 -0.72
C ASN A 22 8.25 -17.57 -0.09
N ALA A 23 7.78 -16.65 -0.93
CA ALA A 23 7.21 -15.38 -0.49
C ALA A 23 5.68 -15.39 -0.65
N ILE A 24 4.97 -14.95 0.39
CA ILE A 24 3.51 -14.85 0.43
C ILE A 24 3.10 -13.43 0.82
N PRO A 25 2.01 -12.87 0.26
CA PRO A 25 1.57 -11.52 0.59
C PRO A 25 0.89 -11.44 1.96
N ARG A 26 0.30 -12.55 2.42
CA ARG A 26 -0.46 -12.64 3.65
C ARG A 26 -0.35 -14.05 4.23
N LEU A 27 -0.29 -14.14 5.54
CA LEU A 27 -0.38 -15.41 6.26
C LEU A 27 -1.84 -15.88 6.32
N ALA A 28 -2.06 -17.20 6.32
CA ALA A 28 -3.40 -17.77 6.49
C ALA A 28 -4.03 -17.25 7.80
N PRO A 29 -5.34 -16.88 7.80
CA PRO A 29 -5.98 -16.35 8.99
C PRO A 29 -6.09 -17.37 10.13
N GLU A 30 -6.26 -18.66 9.79
CA GLU A 30 -6.34 -19.73 10.77
C GLU A 30 -4.95 -20.21 11.15
N LEU A 31 -4.70 -20.26 12.47
CA LEU A 31 -3.51 -20.86 13.06
C LEU A 31 -3.85 -22.32 13.39
N ASP A 32 -3.31 -23.22 12.60
CA ASP A 32 -3.22 -24.62 12.98
C ASP A 32 -2.05 -24.76 13.98
N GLU A 33 -2.30 -25.35 15.15
CA GLU A 33 -1.25 -25.50 16.19
C GLU A 33 -0.04 -26.30 15.68
N GLU A 34 -0.26 -27.21 14.72
CA GLU A 34 0.80 -28.00 14.08
C GLU A 34 1.65 -27.21 13.07
N SER A 35 1.20 -26.03 12.65
CA SER A 35 1.89 -25.19 11.65
C SER A 35 2.66 -24.01 12.22
N ARG A 36 3.00 -24.01 13.51
CA ARG A 36 3.80 -22.96 14.12
C ARG A 36 5.25 -22.99 13.62
N TYR A 37 5.84 -21.81 13.54
CA TYR A 37 7.23 -21.65 13.15
C TYR A 37 8.16 -21.83 14.37
N SER A 38 9.31 -22.48 14.18
CA SER A 38 10.34 -22.61 15.22
C SER A 38 11.05 -21.30 15.55
N GLY A 39 10.86 -20.26 14.75
CA GLY A 39 11.38 -18.91 14.98
C GLY A 39 10.91 -17.93 13.93
N GLY A 40 11.20 -16.65 14.15
CA GLY A 40 10.83 -15.58 13.25
C GLY A 40 11.82 -14.43 13.20
N LEU A 41 11.85 -13.71 12.07
CA LEU A 41 12.64 -12.50 11.87
C LEU A 41 11.72 -11.36 11.43
N LEU A 42 11.83 -10.21 12.10
CA LEU A 42 11.16 -8.96 11.73
C LEU A 42 12.19 -7.91 11.32
N LEU A 43 12.11 -7.45 10.07
CA LEU A 43 12.80 -6.25 9.62
C LEU A 43 11.85 -5.05 9.78
N LEU A 44 12.26 -4.06 10.59
CA LEU A 44 11.43 -2.88 10.83
C LEU A 44 11.35 -1.98 9.60
N GLY A 45 10.13 -1.64 9.22
CA GLY A 45 9.84 -0.60 8.23
C GLY A 45 9.61 0.78 8.86
N LYS A 46 9.25 1.76 8.03
CA LYS A 46 9.03 3.16 8.45
C LYS A 46 7.83 3.35 9.40
N HIS A 47 6.83 2.49 9.31
CA HIS A 47 5.55 2.66 9.99
C HIS A 47 5.50 1.87 11.30
N ARG A 48 5.49 2.59 12.41
CA ARG A 48 5.51 2.00 13.76
C ARG A 48 4.38 1.02 13.99
N GLY A 49 3.14 1.39 13.69
CA GLY A 49 1.99 0.52 13.91
C GLY A 49 2.04 -0.75 13.06
N ARG A 50 2.50 -0.67 11.79
CA ARG A 50 2.69 -1.89 10.97
C ARG A 50 3.75 -2.82 11.58
N ASN A 51 4.83 -2.29 12.12
CA ASN A 51 5.85 -3.08 12.83
C ASN A 51 5.26 -3.77 14.08
N GLU A 52 4.39 -3.09 14.81
CA GLU A 52 3.70 -3.65 15.98
C GLU A 52 2.74 -4.78 15.58
N ALA A 53 1.96 -4.59 14.52
CA ALA A 53 1.08 -5.63 13.97
C ALA A 53 1.88 -6.86 13.53
N TRP A 54 2.98 -6.69 12.81
CA TRP A 54 3.83 -7.81 12.38
C TRP A 54 4.54 -8.51 13.54
N PHE A 55 4.92 -7.77 14.59
CA PHE A 55 5.46 -8.38 15.80
C PHE A 55 4.40 -9.21 16.54
N ALA A 56 3.18 -8.73 16.65
CA ALA A 56 2.06 -9.50 17.19
C ALA A 56 1.80 -10.80 16.38
N GLU A 57 1.87 -10.72 15.04
CA GLU A 57 1.77 -11.91 14.18
C GLU A 57 2.92 -12.92 14.45
N LEU A 58 4.15 -12.46 14.67
CA LEU A 58 5.24 -13.36 15.06
C LEU A 58 4.98 -14.02 16.41
N LEU A 59 4.52 -13.27 17.41
CA LEU A 59 4.14 -13.82 18.72
C LEU A 59 3.04 -14.87 18.61
N ALA A 60 2.08 -14.67 17.72
CA ALA A 60 0.99 -15.63 17.49
C ALA A 60 1.49 -16.92 16.83
N ARG A 61 2.48 -16.83 15.92
CA ARG A 61 2.83 -17.92 14.99
C ARG A 61 4.13 -18.65 15.32
N VAL A 62 4.99 -18.07 16.13
CA VAL A 62 6.20 -18.75 16.63
C VAL A 62 5.82 -19.65 17.79
N GLU A 63 6.39 -20.84 17.87
CA GLU A 63 6.16 -21.76 19.00
C GLU A 63 6.68 -21.19 20.33
N PRO A 64 6.10 -21.56 21.48
CA PRO A 64 6.62 -21.18 22.78
C PRO A 64 8.10 -21.55 22.92
N GLY A 65 8.93 -20.59 23.37
CA GLY A 65 10.39 -20.76 23.45
C GLY A 65 11.14 -20.59 22.13
N GLY A 66 10.43 -20.46 20.99
CA GLY A 66 11.04 -20.18 19.69
C GLY A 66 11.67 -18.79 19.65
N TRP A 67 12.72 -18.64 18.84
CA TRP A 67 13.47 -17.40 18.75
C TRP A 67 12.80 -16.38 17.83
N ILE A 68 12.67 -15.16 18.31
CA ILE A 68 12.27 -13.99 17.53
C ILE A 68 13.41 -13.01 17.48
N VAL A 69 13.83 -12.66 16.26
CA VAL A 69 14.86 -11.66 15.98
C VAL A 69 14.21 -10.43 15.36
N VAL A 70 14.51 -9.26 15.89
CA VAL A 70 14.03 -7.98 15.33
C VAL A 70 15.24 -7.14 14.93
N CYS A 71 15.24 -6.60 13.71
CA CYS A 71 16.32 -5.78 13.20
C CYS A 71 15.76 -4.51 12.54
N GLY A 72 16.45 -3.38 12.71
CA GLY A 72 16.08 -2.13 12.05
C GLY A 72 17.17 -1.06 12.16
N ASP A 73 17.11 -0.10 11.23
CA ASP A 73 17.94 1.11 11.31
C ASP A 73 17.49 1.97 12.50
N LYS A 74 18.44 2.67 13.14
CA LYS A 74 18.13 3.60 14.24
C LYS A 74 17.18 4.71 13.84
N LYS A 75 17.24 5.14 12.57
CA LYS A 75 16.33 6.14 12.01
C LYS A 75 14.88 5.65 11.88
N LEU A 76 14.66 4.34 11.84
CA LEU A 76 13.34 3.70 11.84
C LEU A 76 12.79 3.49 13.27
N GLY A 77 13.50 3.97 14.31
CA GLY A 77 13.03 3.91 15.68
C GLY A 77 13.22 2.56 16.37
N VAL A 78 14.18 1.73 15.91
CA VAL A 78 14.44 0.39 16.49
C VAL A 78 14.68 0.42 17.98
N ASP A 79 15.34 1.45 18.54
CA ASP A 79 15.58 1.55 19.98
C ASP A 79 14.28 1.78 20.77
N SER A 80 13.35 2.57 20.25
CA SER A 80 12.03 2.76 20.87
C SER A 80 11.16 1.51 20.72
N PHE A 81 11.28 0.81 19.58
CA PHE A 81 10.59 -0.46 19.35
C PHE A 81 11.10 -1.53 20.33
N ARG A 82 12.40 -1.65 20.52
CA ARG A 82 13.01 -2.55 21.50
C ARG A 82 12.51 -2.28 22.91
N LYS A 83 12.40 -1.01 23.34
CA LYS A 83 11.85 -0.66 24.65
C LYS A 83 10.39 -1.13 24.78
N TRP A 84 9.58 -0.96 23.75
CA TRP A 84 8.19 -1.42 23.74
C TRP A 84 8.12 -2.96 23.83
N VAL A 85 8.92 -3.70 23.05
CA VAL A 85 9.01 -5.16 23.15
C VAL A 85 9.44 -5.60 24.54
N GLY A 86 10.36 -4.86 25.19
CA GLY A 86 10.82 -5.15 26.56
C GLY A 86 9.73 -5.05 27.64
N ASN A 87 8.58 -4.43 27.34
CA ASN A 87 7.39 -4.46 28.21
C ASN A 87 6.53 -5.70 28.00
N ILE A 88 6.78 -6.45 26.92
CA ILE A 88 6.00 -7.64 26.51
C ILE A 88 6.76 -8.92 26.89
N ALA A 89 8.06 -8.93 26.64
CA ALA A 89 8.92 -10.09 26.86
C ALA A 89 10.35 -9.67 27.19
N GLU A 90 11.07 -10.51 27.95
CA GLU A 90 12.47 -10.30 28.26
C GLU A 90 13.34 -10.37 26.99
N ILE A 91 14.16 -9.34 26.77
CA ILE A 91 15.10 -9.30 25.66
C ILE A 91 16.38 -10.01 26.08
N SER A 92 16.71 -11.10 25.39
CA SER A 92 17.86 -11.93 25.71
C SER A 92 19.19 -11.23 25.48
N ASP A 93 19.33 -10.53 24.32
CA ASP A 93 20.55 -9.76 24.01
C ASP A 93 20.29 -8.85 22.78
N ARG A 94 21.30 -8.04 22.41
CA ARG A 94 21.28 -7.13 21.28
C ARG A 94 22.66 -6.94 20.64
N LEU A 95 22.65 -6.62 19.35
CA LEU A 95 23.84 -6.23 18.58
C LEU A 95 23.58 -4.86 17.91
N SER A 96 24.53 -3.93 18.04
CA SER A 96 24.46 -2.65 17.33
C SER A 96 25.66 -2.50 16.41
N LYS A 97 25.41 -2.33 15.09
CA LYS A 97 26.45 -2.16 14.07
C LYS A 97 25.88 -1.38 12.87
N ASN A 98 26.71 -0.56 12.22
CA ASN A 98 26.38 0.14 10.98
C ASN A 98 25.06 0.92 11.06
N HIS A 99 24.83 1.68 12.14
CA HIS A 99 23.60 2.44 12.40
C HIS A 99 22.33 1.61 12.52
N ALA A 100 22.42 0.28 12.57
CA ALA A 100 21.30 -0.63 12.83
C ALA A 100 21.45 -1.30 14.21
N VAL A 101 20.34 -1.80 14.71
CA VAL A 101 20.26 -2.63 15.91
C VAL A 101 19.49 -3.89 15.57
N ALA A 102 20.04 -5.03 15.94
CA ALA A 102 19.33 -6.29 16.05
C ALA A 102 19.20 -6.65 17.53
N PHE A 103 18.05 -7.18 17.93
CA PHE A 103 17.82 -7.74 19.25
C PHE A 103 16.98 -9.00 19.13
N TRP A 104 17.05 -9.88 20.12
CA TRP A 104 16.32 -11.13 20.07
C TRP A 104 15.78 -11.52 21.45
N LEU A 105 14.76 -12.33 21.41
CA LEU A 105 14.03 -12.84 22.55
C LEU A 105 13.50 -14.25 22.24
N GLN A 106 13.19 -14.99 23.29
CA GLN A 106 12.37 -16.20 23.16
C GLN A 106 10.91 -15.83 23.36
N ARG A 107 10.01 -16.39 22.52
CA ARG A 107 8.57 -16.20 22.70
C ARG A 107 8.14 -16.74 24.05
N PRO A 108 7.53 -15.90 24.94
CA PRO A 108 7.00 -16.39 26.21
C PRO A 108 5.92 -17.46 26.00
N ALA A 109 5.88 -18.44 26.90
CA ALA A 109 4.95 -19.55 26.81
C ALA A 109 3.53 -19.19 27.28
N ASP A 110 3.41 -18.19 28.14
CA ASP A 110 2.22 -17.77 28.86
C ASP A 110 1.40 -16.67 28.16
N LEU A 111 1.79 -16.27 26.93
CA LEU A 111 1.04 -15.28 26.15
C LEU A 111 -0.27 -15.86 25.65
N THR A 112 -1.39 -15.21 26.03
CA THR A 112 -2.72 -15.53 25.51
C THR A 112 -2.97 -14.87 24.17
N ASN A 113 -3.89 -15.44 23.37
CA ASN A 113 -4.28 -14.83 22.08
C ASN A 113 -4.89 -13.45 22.31
N ASP A 114 -5.73 -13.25 23.32
CA ASP A 114 -6.33 -11.94 23.66
C ASP A 114 -5.25 -10.88 23.94
N PHE A 115 -4.19 -11.25 24.66
CA PHE A 115 -3.07 -10.34 24.91
C PHE A 115 -2.33 -9.99 23.60
N ILE A 116 -2.06 -10.98 22.76
CA ILE A 116 -1.39 -10.77 21.46
C ILE A 116 -2.25 -9.90 20.54
N ASP A 117 -3.55 -10.13 20.49
CA ASP A 117 -4.46 -9.32 19.69
C ASP A 117 -4.56 -7.88 20.19
N ALA A 118 -4.49 -7.66 21.52
CA ALA A 118 -4.43 -6.33 22.10
C ALA A 118 -3.14 -5.54 21.77
N LEU A 119 -2.08 -6.21 21.30
CA LEU A 119 -0.86 -5.54 20.82
C LEU A 119 -1.01 -4.97 19.41
N LYS A 120 -1.98 -5.46 18.64
CA LYS A 120 -2.23 -4.97 17.27
C LYS A 120 -2.84 -3.57 17.35
N PRO A 121 -2.27 -2.60 16.63
CA PRO A 121 -2.89 -1.28 16.58
C PRO A 121 -4.24 -1.36 15.90
N LEU A 122 -5.18 -0.56 16.41
CA LEU A 122 -6.53 -0.52 15.86
C LEU A 122 -6.55 0.10 14.47
N ALA A 123 -7.38 -0.46 13.60
CA ALA A 123 -7.76 0.19 12.37
C ALA A 123 -8.46 1.51 12.67
N THR A 124 -8.34 2.47 11.76
CA THR A 124 -8.99 3.78 11.87
C THR A 124 -10.11 3.88 10.86
N ASP A 125 -11.28 4.29 11.34
CA ASP A 125 -12.40 4.64 10.47
C ASP A 125 -12.30 6.12 10.08
N ILE A 126 -12.48 6.42 8.79
CA ILE A 126 -12.48 7.75 8.21
C ILE A 126 -13.88 8.06 7.74
N ASP A 127 -14.50 9.14 8.28
CA ASP A 127 -15.84 9.61 7.97
C ASP A 127 -16.92 8.52 8.08
N ASP A 128 -16.75 7.54 8.99
CA ASP A 128 -17.61 6.37 9.19
C ASP A 128 -17.84 5.51 7.92
N VAL A 129 -17.04 5.74 6.89
CA VAL A 129 -17.17 5.10 5.56
C VAL A 129 -16.00 4.19 5.25
N PHE A 130 -14.78 4.68 5.46
CA PHE A 130 -13.58 3.98 5.08
C PHE A 130 -12.84 3.46 6.30
N ARG A 131 -12.31 2.25 6.19
CA ARG A 131 -11.45 1.65 7.19
C ARG A 131 -10.03 1.54 6.64
N THR A 132 -9.06 2.02 7.43
CA THR A 132 -7.64 1.99 7.10
C THR A 132 -6.84 1.41 8.25
N GLU A 133 -5.70 0.80 7.96
CA GLU A 133 -4.82 0.22 8.97
C GLU A 133 -3.48 0.96 9.03
N PRO A 134 -2.80 0.94 10.18
CA PRO A 134 -1.51 1.57 10.36
C PRO A 134 -0.48 1.09 9.33
N GLY A 135 0.17 2.03 8.67
CA GLY A 135 1.17 1.76 7.63
C GLY A 135 0.67 1.89 6.20
N MET A 136 -0.64 2.01 6.00
CA MET A 136 -1.19 2.37 4.70
C MET A 136 -0.94 3.84 4.37
N PHE A 137 -0.87 4.17 3.09
CA PHE A 137 -0.80 5.56 2.66
C PHE A 137 -2.00 6.34 3.17
N SER A 138 -1.76 7.52 3.74
CA SER A 138 -2.80 8.40 4.31
C SER A 138 -3.71 7.70 5.33
N HIS A 139 -3.12 6.82 6.16
CA HIS A 139 -3.81 6.21 7.29
C HIS A 139 -4.42 7.27 8.21
N GLY A 140 -5.70 7.12 8.51
CA GLY A 140 -6.43 7.98 9.45
C GLY A 140 -6.95 9.31 8.89
N ALA A 141 -6.68 9.65 7.62
CA ALA A 141 -7.24 10.84 6.97
C ALA A 141 -7.28 10.70 5.45
N ILE A 142 -8.22 11.39 4.81
CA ILE A 142 -8.24 11.50 3.35
C ILE A 142 -7.03 12.33 2.89
N ASP A 143 -6.29 11.82 1.89
CA ASP A 143 -5.18 12.55 1.29
C ASP A 143 -5.64 13.84 0.63
N LYS A 144 -4.91 14.93 0.89
CA LYS A 144 -5.27 16.27 0.39
C LYS A 144 -5.24 16.37 -1.13
N GLY A 145 -4.31 15.68 -1.79
CA GLY A 145 -4.23 15.63 -3.24
C GLY A 145 -5.40 14.87 -3.83
N SER A 146 -5.71 13.70 -3.28
CA SER A 146 -6.87 12.90 -3.69
C SER A 146 -8.19 13.66 -3.47
N ALA A 147 -8.35 14.35 -2.34
CA ALA A 147 -9.54 15.17 -2.09
C ALA A 147 -9.69 16.31 -3.10
N LEU A 148 -8.56 16.95 -3.51
CA LEU A 148 -8.56 18.01 -4.52
C LEU A 148 -8.92 17.49 -5.92
N LEU A 149 -8.61 16.23 -6.23
CA LEU A 149 -8.92 15.61 -7.52
C LEU A 149 -10.42 15.30 -7.69
N VAL A 150 -11.11 14.91 -6.62
CA VAL A 150 -12.51 14.42 -6.64
C VAL A 150 -13.50 15.35 -7.36
N PRO A 151 -13.53 16.69 -7.15
CA PRO A 151 -14.46 17.58 -7.84
C PRO A 151 -14.36 17.56 -9.38
N HIS A 152 -13.20 17.17 -9.91
CA HIS A 152 -12.96 17.11 -11.36
C HIS A 152 -13.41 15.79 -12.00
N MET A 153 -13.76 14.78 -11.20
CA MET A 153 -14.18 13.46 -11.70
C MET A 153 -15.48 13.52 -12.49
N GLU A 154 -16.41 14.38 -12.10
CA GLU A 154 -17.74 14.46 -12.69
C GLU A 154 -17.74 14.58 -14.22
N LYS A 155 -16.82 15.36 -14.78
CA LYS A 155 -16.71 15.61 -16.22
C LYS A 155 -15.78 14.66 -16.98
N ILE A 156 -15.06 13.80 -16.23
CA ILE A 156 -13.92 13.04 -16.79
C ILE A 156 -14.11 11.54 -16.65
N VAL A 157 -14.65 11.07 -15.52
CA VAL A 157 -14.74 9.64 -15.21
C VAL A 157 -15.91 9.00 -15.92
N PHE A 158 -15.63 8.02 -16.79
CA PHE A 158 -16.64 7.25 -17.53
C PHE A 158 -16.05 5.93 -18.07
N GLY A 159 -16.93 5.01 -18.45
CA GLY A 159 -16.57 3.75 -19.12
C GLY A 159 -15.80 2.78 -18.25
N GLN A 160 -14.81 2.09 -18.81
CA GLN A 160 -13.89 1.23 -18.06
C GLN A 160 -12.81 2.11 -17.44
N VAL A 161 -12.70 2.08 -16.11
CA VAL A 161 -11.78 2.93 -15.32
C VAL A 161 -10.65 2.10 -14.76
N ALA A 162 -9.42 2.62 -14.79
CA ALA A 162 -8.31 2.10 -13.99
C ALA A 162 -7.95 3.12 -12.90
N ASP A 163 -7.79 2.64 -11.66
CA ASP A 163 -7.21 3.39 -10.54
C ASP A 163 -5.80 2.87 -10.29
N LEU A 164 -4.77 3.67 -10.65
CA LEU A 164 -3.38 3.26 -10.55
C LEU A 164 -2.74 3.80 -9.26
N GLY A 165 -2.27 2.89 -8.40
CA GLY A 165 -1.86 3.22 -7.04
C GLY A 165 -3.09 3.51 -6.17
N ALA A 166 -4.04 2.58 -6.20
CA ALA A 166 -5.38 2.78 -5.62
C ALA A 166 -5.39 2.96 -4.09
N GLY A 167 -4.31 2.55 -3.40
CA GLY A 167 -4.26 2.56 -1.94
C GLY A 167 -5.44 1.78 -1.35
N TRP A 168 -6.08 2.36 -0.34
CA TRP A 168 -7.28 1.79 0.30
C TRP A 168 -8.60 2.12 -0.44
N GLY A 169 -8.51 2.55 -1.71
CA GLY A 169 -9.65 2.63 -2.63
C GLY A 169 -10.43 3.94 -2.60
N TYR A 170 -9.88 5.05 -2.11
CA TYR A 170 -10.61 6.32 -2.01
C TYR A 170 -11.08 6.85 -3.36
N LEU A 171 -10.21 6.95 -4.37
CA LEU A 171 -10.58 7.49 -5.69
C LEU A 171 -11.56 6.56 -6.41
N ALA A 172 -11.37 5.25 -6.33
CA ALA A 172 -12.32 4.27 -6.85
C ALA A 172 -13.70 4.43 -6.21
N ALA A 173 -13.77 4.59 -4.88
CA ALA A 173 -15.02 4.81 -4.14
C ALA A 173 -15.73 6.12 -4.57
N GLN A 174 -14.98 7.21 -4.74
CA GLN A 174 -15.55 8.46 -5.24
C GLN A 174 -16.07 8.35 -6.69
N SER A 175 -15.45 7.47 -7.49
CA SER A 175 -15.92 7.19 -8.86
C SER A 175 -17.31 6.55 -8.89
N LEU A 176 -17.71 5.80 -7.86
CA LEU A 176 -19.03 5.17 -7.76
C LEU A 176 -20.20 6.17 -7.76
N LYS A 177 -19.96 7.44 -7.47
CA LYS A 177 -20.97 8.51 -7.62
C LYS A 177 -21.46 8.66 -9.07
N TYR A 178 -20.71 8.11 -10.01
CA TYR A 178 -20.98 8.18 -11.46
C TYR A 178 -21.25 6.79 -12.04
N ALA A 179 -21.76 5.86 -11.24
CA ALA A 179 -21.95 4.45 -11.59
C ALA A 179 -22.77 4.24 -12.86
N ASP A 180 -23.74 5.14 -13.16
CA ASP A 180 -24.55 5.16 -14.39
C ASP A 180 -23.72 5.29 -15.68
N ARG A 181 -22.51 5.82 -15.60
CA ARG A 181 -21.59 6.02 -16.72
C ARG A 181 -20.41 5.04 -16.71
N LEU A 182 -20.31 4.20 -15.68
CA LEU A 182 -19.21 3.26 -15.54
C LEU A 182 -19.55 1.88 -16.12
N LYS A 183 -18.57 1.24 -16.75
CA LYS A 183 -18.61 -0.16 -17.15
C LYS A 183 -17.96 -1.08 -16.13
N GLY A 184 -17.02 -0.54 -15.38
CA GLY A 184 -16.28 -1.21 -14.33
C GLY A 184 -15.07 -0.40 -13.87
N ILE A 185 -14.47 -0.80 -12.75
CA ILE A 185 -13.28 -0.17 -12.16
C ILE A 185 -12.25 -1.27 -11.86
N ASP A 186 -11.05 -1.12 -12.40
CA ASP A 186 -9.91 -1.98 -12.09
C ASP A 186 -8.94 -1.21 -11.19
N LEU A 187 -8.75 -1.68 -9.94
CA LEU A 187 -7.78 -1.13 -9.00
C LEU A 187 -6.45 -1.85 -9.18
N PHE A 188 -5.35 -1.09 -9.19
CA PHE A 188 -3.99 -1.60 -9.23
C PHE A 188 -3.22 -1.02 -8.05
N GLU A 189 -2.74 -1.88 -7.13
CA GLU A 189 -2.04 -1.47 -5.93
C GLU A 189 -0.89 -2.43 -5.62
N ALA A 190 0.25 -1.88 -5.23
CA ALA A 190 1.45 -2.65 -4.92
C ALA A 190 1.46 -3.15 -3.46
N ASP A 191 0.79 -2.45 -2.55
CA ASP A 191 0.62 -2.88 -1.16
C ASP A 191 -0.61 -3.79 -1.05
N TYR A 192 -0.39 -5.08 -0.81
CA TYR A 192 -1.46 -6.08 -0.68
C TYR A 192 -2.45 -5.74 0.44
N GLU A 193 -1.95 -5.24 1.57
CA GLU A 193 -2.80 -4.87 2.72
C GLU A 193 -3.71 -3.68 2.36
N ALA A 194 -3.18 -2.67 1.66
CA ALA A 194 -3.97 -1.55 1.18
C ALA A 194 -5.03 -1.98 0.15
N LEU A 195 -4.69 -2.90 -0.75
CA LEU A 195 -5.64 -3.45 -1.71
C LEU A 195 -6.79 -4.23 -1.04
N GLU A 196 -6.50 -5.01 0.01
CA GLU A 196 -7.53 -5.71 0.79
C GLU A 196 -8.42 -4.72 1.58
N ALA A 197 -7.84 -3.64 2.10
CA ALA A 197 -8.62 -2.55 2.68
C ALA A 197 -9.54 -1.88 1.64
N ALA A 198 -9.04 -1.66 0.41
CA ALA A 198 -9.85 -1.14 -0.70
C ALA A 198 -11.02 -2.08 -1.01
N ARG A 199 -10.79 -3.40 -1.04
CA ARG A 199 -11.84 -4.39 -1.23
C ARG A 199 -12.93 -4.25 -0.17
N GLY A 200 -12.56 -4.30 1.10
CA GLY A 200 -13.52 -4.16 2.21
C GLY A 200 -14.27 -2.82 2.21
N ASN A 201 -13.58 -1.73 1.82
CA ASN A 201 -14.20 -0.41 1.72
C ASN A 201 -15.25 -0.35 0.59
N LEU A 202 -14.94 -0.87 -0.59
CA LEU A 202 -15.84 -0.84 -1.75
C LEU A 202 -17.01 -1.84 -1.60
N GLU A 203 -16.80 -2.97 -0.96
CA GLU A 203 -17.88 -3.92 -0.61
C GLU A 203 -18.88 -3.30 0.38
N ARG A 204 -18.42 -2.58 1.41
CA ARG A 204 -19.28 -1.85 2.35
C ARG A 204 -20.11 -0.76 1.67
N LEU A 205 -19.58 -0.12 0.65
CA LEU A 205 -20.30 0.89 -0.14
C LEU A 205 -21.34 0.29 -1.08
N GLY A 206 -21.40 -1.04 -1.25
CA GLY A 206 -22.38 -1.71 -2.09
C GLY A 206 -22.21 -1.33 -3.57
N ALA A 207 -21.00 -1.40 -4.09
CA ALA A 207 -20.70 -1.03 -5.47
C ALA A 207 -21.61 -1.75 -6.46
N SER A 208 -22.30 -0.99 -7.33
CA SER A 208 -23.22 -1.50 -8.32
C SER A 208 -22.58 -1.80 -9.69
N VAL A 209 -21.29 -1.55 -9.83
CA VAL A 209 -20.51 -1.81 -11.05
C VAL A 209 -19.46 -2.90 -10.78
N PRO A 210 -19.02 -3.67 -11.79
CA PRO A 210 -17.94 -4.63 -11.65
C PRO A 210 -16.66 -3.96 -11.16
N ILE A 211 -16.02 -4.53 -10.13
CA ILE A 211 -14.75 -4.04 -9.60
C ILE A 211 -13.75 -5.19 -9.59
N SER A 212 -12.55 -4.95 -10.11
CA SER A 212 -11.43 -5.89 -9.98
C SER A 212 -10.32 -5.30 -9.12
N PHE A 213 -9.69 -6.16 -8.32
CA PHE A 213 -8.63 -5.80 -7.39
C PHE A 213 -7.35 -6.53 -7.82
N ASN A 214 -6.34 -5.76 -8.23
CA ASN A 214 -5.12 -6.31 -8.78
C ASN A 214 -3.94 -5.92 -7.89
N TRP A 215 -3.37 -6.92 -7.21
CA TRP A 215 -2.10 -6.73 -6.52
C TRP A 215 -0.99 -6.67 -7.55
N PHE A 216 -0.48 -5.49 -7.82
CA PHE A 216 0.24 -5.22 -9.05
C PHE A 216 1.26 -4.08 -8.92
N ASP A 217 2.45 -4.29 -9.45
CA ASP A 217 3.46 -3.26 -9.59
C ASP A 217 3.36 -2.57 -10.97
N VAL A 218 2.75 -1.40 -10.99
CA VAL A 218 2.60 -0.58 -12.22
C VAL A 218 3.96 -0.24 -12.86
N THR A 219 5.06 -0.32 -12.10
CA THR A 219 6.39 0.07 -12.58
C THR A 219 7.12 -1.03 -13.33
N SER A 220 6.86 -2.30 -13.02
CA SER A 220 7.56 -3.43 -13.59
C SER A 220 6.66 -4.42 -14.34
N GLU A 221 5.36 -4.48 -14.00
CA GLU A 221 4.42 -5.40 -14.63
C GLU A 221 3.64 -4.67 -15.75
N LYS A 222 3.22 -5.42 -16.77
CA LYS A 222 2.52 -4.86 -17.92
C LYS A 222 1.01 -4.95 -17.73
N LEU A 223 0.34 -3.79 -17.59
CA LEU A 223 -1.11 -3.70 -17.57
C LEU A 223 -1.73 -4.40 -18.80
N THR A 224 -2.83 -5.12 -18.63
CA THR A 224 -3.49 -5.87 -19.72
C THR A 224 -4.78 -5.23 -20.20
N GLY A 225 -5.49 -4.49 -19.34
CA GLY A 225 -6.74 -3.82 -19.68
C GLY A 225 -6.58 -2.66 -20.68
N ILE A 226 -7.71 -2.21 -21.24
CA ILE A 226 -7.82 -1.00 -22.08
C ILE A 226 -8.94 -0.13 -21.50
N TYR A 227 -8.66 1.13 -21.23
CA TYR A 227 -9.46 2.00 -20.40
C TYR A 227 -10.00 3.22 -21.14
N ASP A 228 -11.19 3.64 -20.75
CA ASP A 228 -11.79 4.91 -21.17
C ASP A 228 -11.26 6.04 -20.29
N THR A 229 -11.04 5.75 -19.00
CA THR A 229 -10.49 6.68 -18.01
C THR A 229 -9.41 6.00 -17.17
N VAL A 230 -8.33 6.72 -16.88
CA VAL A 230 -7.38 6.37 -15.82
C VAL A 230 -7.41 7.49 -14.79
N ILE A 231 -7.52 7.11 -13.51
CA ILE A 231 -7.38 8.02 -12.37
C ILE A 231 -6.15 7.61 -11.58
N MET A 232 -5.42 8.58 -11.01
CA MET A 232 -4.29 8.25 -10.15
C MET A 232 -3.83 9.41 -9.25
N ASN A 233 -3.34 9.03 -8.08
CA ASN A 233 -2.51 9.83 -7.20
C ASN A 233 -1.20 9.06 -6.97
N PRO A 234 -0.20 9.17 -7.86
CA PRO A 234 1.01 8.38 -7.79
C PRO A 234 1.78 8.62 -6.49
N PRO A 235 2.53 7.62 -5.96
CA PRO A 235 3.31 7.80 -4.74
C PRO A 235 4.43 8.82 -4.90
N PHE A 236 4.68 9.66 -3.86
CA PHE A 236 5.60 10.81 -3.91
C PHE A 236 6.71 10.79 -2.85
N HIS A 237 7.02 9.66 -2.19
CA HIS A 237 7.73 9.69 -0.89
C HIS A 237 9.17 9.14 -0.85
N GLU A 238 9.89 9.03 -1.97
CA GLU A 238 11.24 8.42 -2.01
C GLU A 238 12.40 9.31 -2.47
N GLY A 239 12.31 10.64 -2.27
CA GLY A 239 13.35 11.59 -2.70
C GLY A 239 13.18 12.06 -4.16
N ARG A 240 13.51 13.33 -4.44
CA ARG A 240 13.10 14.05 -5.66
C ARG A 240 13.37 13.34 -6.99
N ALA A 241 14.52 12.71 -7.16
CA ALA A 241 14.85 12.06 -8.44
C ALA A 241 14.05 10.77 -8.66
N THR A 242 13.89 9.96 -7.61
CA THR A 242 13.11 8.71 -7.63
C THR A 242 11.62 9.01 -7.81
N GLU A 243 11.09 10.04 -7.16
CA GLU A 243 9.71 10.50 -7.30
C GLU A 243 9.38 10.90 -8.74
N VAL A 244 10.25 11.67 -9.39
CA VAL A 244 10.03 12.09 -10.79
C VAL A 244 9.97 10.89 -11.72
N SER A 245 10.93 9.95 -11.62
CA SER A 245 10.96 8.76 -12.48
C SER A 245 9.77 7.84 -12.25
N LEU A 246 9.34 7.65 -11.00
CA LEU A 246 8.20 6.83 -10.63
C LEU A 246 6.90 7.37 -11.23
N GLY A 247 6.61 8.66 -11.03
CA GLY A 247 5.43 9.29 -11.61
C GLY A 247 5.43 9.29 -13.14
N GLN A 248 6.60 9.45 -13.78
CA GLN A 248 6.73 9.33 -15.24
C GLN A 248 6.39 7.92 -15.72
N THR A 249 6.78 6.87 -14.97
CA THR A 249 6.43 5.49 -15.27
C THR A 249 4.92 5.26 -15.16
N PHE A 250 4.27 5.79 -14.13
CA PHE A 250 2.81 5.74 -13.98
C PHE A 250 2.09 6.45 -15.14
N ILE A 251 2.56 7.63 -15.55
CA ILE A 251 2.01 8.38 -16.70
C ILE A 251 2.16 7.56 -17.99
N ALA A 252 3.31 6.93 -18.21
CA ALA A 252 3.54 6.09 -19.38
C ALA A 252 2.67 4.82 -19.37
N ALA A 253 2.49 4.19 -18.22
CA ALA A 253 1.59 3.04 -18.05
C ALA A 253 0.15 3.42 -18.38
N ALA A 254 -0.36 4.54 -17.84
CA ALA A 254 -1.68 5.09 -18.14
C ALA A 254 -1.84 5.37 -19.64
N ALA A 255 -0.89 6.09 -20.27
CA ALA A 255 -0.92 6.41 -21.68
C ALA A 255 -0.94 5.16 -22.57
N SER A 256 -0.23 4.08 -22.17
CA SER A 256 -0.15 2.83 -22.94
C SER A 256 -1.49 2.07 -23.00
N ARG A 257 -2.39 2.31 -22.04
CA ARG A 257 -3.64 1.55 -21.86
C ARG A 257 -4.91 2.36 -22.02
N LEU A 258 -4.81 3.65 -22.24
CA LEU A 258 -5.94 4.48 -22.61
C LEU A 258 -6.32 4.27 -24.08
N LYS A 259 -7.60 4.19 -24.34
CA LYS A 259 -8.17 4.23 -25.69
C LYS A 259 -7.88 5.57 -26.37
N THR A 260 -7.93 5.62 -27.69
CA THR A 260 -7.96 6.89 -28.41
C THR A 260 -9.15 7.72 -27.91
N GLY A 261 -8.88 8.95 -27.49
CA GLY A 261 -9.86 9.82 -26.86
C GLY A 261 -10.12 9.57 -25.37
N GLY A 262 -9.49 8.52 -24.80
CA GLY A 262 -9.53 8.25 -23.35
C GLY A 262 -8.80 9.34 -22.55
N ARG A 263 -9.08 9.41 -21.26
CA ARG A 263 -8.62 10.52 -20.39
C ARG A 263 -7.87 10.00 -19.17
N LEU A 264 -6.77 10.69 -18.85
CA LEU A 264 -6.05 10.56 -17.60
C LEU A 264 -6.43 11.74 -16.70
N LEU A 265 -6.96 11.45 -15.52
CA LEU A 265 -7.14 12.41 -14.43
C LEU A 265 -6.13 12.10 -13.32
N MET A 266 -5.22 13.04 -13.06
CA MET A 266 -4.10 12.82 -12.18
C MET A 266 -3.87 13.99 -11.25
N VAL A 267 -3.54 13.70 -9.98
CA VAL A 267 -2.98 14.69 -9.05
C VAL A 267 -1.49 14.48 -8.89
N ALA A 268 -0.76 15.57 -8.76
CA ALA A 268 0.69 15.55 -8.50
C ALA A 268 1.12 16.74 -7.64
N ASN A 269 2.22 16.60 -6.90
CA ASN A 269 2.87 17.73 -6.26
C ASN A 269 3.26 18.79 -7.29
N ARG A 270 2.97 20.06 -7.01
CA ARG A 270 3.20 21.20 -7.90
C ARG A 270 4.64 21.30 -8.40
N GLN A 271 5.60 20.87 -7.58
CA GLN A 271 7.03 20.99 -7.89
C GLN A 271 7.54 19.89 -8.84
N LEU A 272 6.75 18.85 -9.12
CA LEU A 272 7.15 17.73 -9.96
C LEU A 272 6.95 18.05 -11.45
N PRO A 273 7.97 17.90 -12.31
CA PRO A 273 7.95 18.38 -13.69
C PRO A 273 7.30 17.36 -14.63
N TYR A 274 6.02 17.02 -14.41
CA TYR A 274 5.30 16.01 -15.21
C TYR A 274 4.74 16.56 -16.53
N GLU A 275 4.65 17.87 -16.68
CA GLU A 275 4.09 18.52 -17.87
C GLU A 275 4.78 18.07 -19.17
N ALA A 276 6.11 17.93 -19.17
CA ALA A 276 6.86 17.49 -20.35
C ALA A 276 6.50 16.05 -20.73
N THR A 277 6.44 15.14 -19.74
CA THR A 277 6.07 13.74 -19.96
C THR A 277 4.63 13.62 -20.44
N LEU A 278 3.70 14.35 -19.82
CA LEU A 278 2.30 14.37 -20.24
C LEU A 278 2.16 14.85 -21.68
N LYS A 279 2.79 15.98 -22.05
CA LYS A 279 2.74 16.54 -23.42
C LYS A 279 3.37 15.62 -24.47
N SER A 280 4.33 14.78 -24.10
CA SER A 280 4.95 13.83 -25.04
C SER A 280 4.07 12.60 -25.32
N LEU A 281 3.14 12.26 -24.43
CA LEU A 281 2.34 11.03 -24.49
C LEU A 281 0.85 11.28 -24.80
N PHE A 282 0.36 12.49 -24.58
CA PHE A 282 -1.04 12.86 -24.74
C PHE A 282 -1.21 14.00 -25.72
N LYS A 283 -2.30 13.96 -26.48
CA LYS A 283 -2.62 14.98 -27.48
C LYS A 283 -2.97 16.34 -26.86
N ASN A 284 -3.72 16.33 -25.77
CA ASN A 284 -4.11 17.53 -25.05
C ASN A 284 -3.82 17.33 -23.56
N VAL A 285 -3.22 18.34 -22.93
CA VAL A 285 -2.92 18.35 -21.49
C VAL A 285 -3.39 19.68 -20.93
N THR A 286 -4.26 19.63 -19.92
CA THR A 286 -4.80 20.80 -19.23
C THR A 286 -4.52 20.69 -17.72
N VAL A 287 -4.06 21.75 -17.10
CA VAL A 287 -4.06 21.90 -15.65
C VAL A 287 -5.43 22.43 -15.27
N LEU A 288 -6.22 21.61 -14.57
CA LEU A 288 -7.58 21.97 -14.15
C LEU A 288 -7.59 22.83 -12.91
N GLU A 289 -6.68 22.57 -12.01
CA GLU A 289 -6.54 23.27 -10.73
C GLU A 289 -5.11 23.22 -10.23
N GLU A 290 -4.68 24.31 -9.56
CA GLU A 290 -3.44 24.38 -8.81
C GLU A 290 -3.72 24.97 -7.43
N ALA A 291 -3.70 24.11 -6.41
CA ALA A 291 -4.01 24.51 -5.02
C ALA A 291 -3.28 23.63 -4.00
N ASN A 292 -3.07 24.14 -2.80
CA ASN A 292 -2.53 23.40 -1.65
C ASN A 292 -1.20 22.63 -1.92
N GLY A 293 -0.39 23.14 -2.85
CA GLY A 293 0.86 22.48 -3.24
C GLY A 293 0.70 21.35 -4.28
N PHE A 294 -0.49 21.16 -4.84
CA PHE A 294 -0.80 20.16 -5.87
C PHE A 294 -1.24 20.80 -7.18
N LYS A 295 -1.15 20.01 -8.25
CA LYS A 295 -1.73 20.26 -9.57
C LYS A 295 -2.64 19.09 -9.94
N ILE A 296 -3.80 19.42 -10.53
CA ILE A 296 -4.69 18.44 -11.13
C ILE A 296 -4.54 18.52 -12.65
N PHE A 297 -4.17 17.41 -13.25
CA PHE A 297 -4.03 17.28 -14.70
C PHE A 297 -5.18 16.48 -15.30
N ASP A 298 -5.69 16.96 -16.42
CA ASP A 298 -6.51 16.23 -17.37
C ASP A 298 -5.72 16.08 -18.66
N ALA A 299 -5.43 14.85 -19.05
CA ALA A 299 -4.70 14.57 -20.28
C ALA A 299 -5.52 13.62 -21.17
N LYS A 300 -5.70 14.00 -22.42
CA LYS A 300 -6.48 13.24 -23.42
C LYS A 300 -5.57 12.57 -24.43
N LYS A 301 -5.77 11.25 -24.61
CA LYS A 301 -5.04 10.40 -25.57
C LYS A 301 -5.38 10.73 -27.02
#